data_f39864c2bbfdeeb01db8efb9aa0f81a9
#
_entry.id   f39864c2bbfdeeb01db8efb9aa0f81a9
#
_cell.length_a   1.000
_cell.length_b   1.000
_cell.length_c   1.000
_cell.angle_alpha   90.00
_cell.angle_beta   90.00
_cell.angle_gamma   90.00
#
_symmetry.space_group_name_H-M   'P 1'
#
loop_
_entity.id
_entity.type
_entity.pdbx_description
1 polymer ?
#
loop_
_entity_poly.entity_id
_entity_poly.type
_entity_poly.pdbx_seq_one_letter_code
_entity_poly.pdbx_strand_id
1 'polypeptide(L)'
;MIALEGITVRFGGLVALDAISARFGAPVSGIIGPNGAGKTTTMNVISGFLTPKSGSVVADGTDLVALPPHIRPRWGLRRSFQREQIAEDLSVRDNLLSLADNLPGSRAARRADVGGALEFVGIAALADRMGATLNTYERRLTDLARCLVGQPRLIMLDEPAGGLTVGESAHLGDVILRIRDFCQAQVLVIDHDVDLITRICAETLVLDFGRRIAFGPTAQVLADPAVKAAYLGVEMDHA
;
A
#
# COMPACT_ATOMS: atom_id res chain seq x y z
N MET A 1 -6.21 -0.56 -13.15
CA MET A 1 -5.09 -1.48 -13.49
C MET A 1 -3.78 -0.71 -13.43
N ILE A 2 -2.74 -1.24 -12.74
CA ILE A 2 -1.40 -0.64 -12.69
C ILE A 2 -0.37 -1.55 -13.39
N ALA A 3 0.50 -0.98 -14.23
CA ALA A 3 1.57 -1.65 -14.92
C ALA A 3 2.92 -0.98 -14.60
N LEU A 4 3.89 -1.78 -14.21
CA LEU A 4 5.31 -1.42 -14.13
C LEU A 4 5.96 -1.95 -15.40
N GLU A 5 6.72 -1.12 -16.12
CA GLU A 5 7.36 -1.48 -17.39
C GLU A 5 8.84 -1.12 -17.36
N GLY A 6 9.71 -2.11 -17.18
CA GLY A 6 11.16 -1.96 -17.21
C GLY A 6 11.75 -1.01 -16.16
N ILE A 7 11.14 -0.93 -14.98
CA ILE A 7 11.57 -0.02 -13.91
C ILE A 7 12.97 -0.38 -13.45
N THR A 8 13.89 0.56 -13.62
CA THR A 8 15.28 0.44 -13.16
C THR A 8 15.63 1.59 -12.23
N VAL A 9 16.15 1.25 -11.05
CA VAL A 9 16.62 2.21 -10.04
C VAL A 9 18.05 1.87 -9.64
N ARG A 10 18.91 2.90 -9.58
CA ARG A 10 20.29 2.76 -9.15
C ARG A 10 20.67 3.83 -8.12
N PHE A 11 21.41 3.41 -7.09
CA PHE A 11 22.02 4.29 -6.11
C PHE A 11 23.56 4.14 -6.23
N GLY A 12 24.18 5.07 -6.95
CA GLY A 12 25.60 4.92 -7.30
C GLY A 12 25.85 3.63 -8.08
N GLY A 13 26.68 2.75 -7.55
CA GLY A 13 26.96 1.43 -8.15
C GLY A 13 25.94 0.34 -7.87
N LEU A 14 25.04 0.55 -6.88
CA LEU A 14 24.04 -0.44 -6.49
C LEU A 14 22.81 -0.37 -7.40
N VAL A 15 22.38 -1.51 -7.95
CA VAL A 15 21.12 -1.66 -8.67
C VAL A 15 20.04 -2.09 -7.67
N ALA A 16 19.14 -1.18 -7.32
CA ALA A 16 18.06 -1.46 -6.37
C ALA A 16 16.81 -2.05 -7.04
N LEU A 17 16.57 -1.74 -8.32
CA LEU A 17 15.58 -2.40 -9.18
C LEU A 17 16.19 -2.59 -10.57
N ASP A 18 16.08 -3.78 -11.13
CA ASP A 18 16.67 -4.20 -12.39
C ASP A 18 15.55 -4.59 -13.38
N ALA A 19 15.12 -3.62 -14.21
CA ALA A 19 14.14 -3.78 -15.28
C ALA A 19 12.82 -4.46 -14.82
N ILE A 20 12.30 -4.09 -13.64
CA ILE A 20 11.08 -4.70 -13.08
C ILE A 20 9.89 -4.40 -13.97
N SER A 21 9.19 -5.47 -14.35
CA SER A 21 7.94 -5.41 -15.11
C SER A 21 6.88 -6.31 -14.46
N ALA A 22 5.70 -5.75 -14.19
CA ALA A 22 4.53 -6.47 -13.66
C ALA A 22 3.26 -5.69 -14.03
N ARG A 23 2.17 -6.40 -14.30
CA ARG A 23 0.89 -5.79 -14.66
C ARG A 23 -0.19 -6.29 -13.75
N PHE A 24 -0.51 -5.48 -12.75
CA PHE A 24 -1.51 -5.78 -11.72
C PHE A 24 -2.91 -5.45 -12.22
N GLY A 25 -3.77 -6.47 -12.29
CA GLY A 25 -5.16 -6.37 -12.73
C GLY A 25 -6.18 -6.64 -11.62
N ALA A 26 -5.76 -7.31 -10.55
CA ALA A 26 -6.63 -7.68 -9.44
C ALA A 26 -7.01 -6.47 -8.55
N PRO A 27 -8.15 -6.54 -7.82
CA PRO A 27 -8.54 -5.52 -6.86
C PRO A 27 -7.52 -5.30 -5.76
N VAL A 28 -6.95 -6.39 -5.24
CA VAL A 28 -5.87 -6.38 -4.24
C VAL A 28 -4.72 -7.23 -4.76
N SER A 29 -3.54 -6.64 -4.83
CA SER A 29 -2.32 -7.28 -5.32
C SER A 29 -1.21 -7.13 -4.29
N GLY A 30 -0.33 -8.14 -4.20
CA GLY A 30 0.78 -8.18 -3.25
C GLY A 30 2.14 -7.89 -3.90
N ILE A 31 3.06 -7.33 -3.15
CA ILE A 31 4.50 -7.33 -3.45
C ILE A 31 5.22 -7.89 -2.23
N ILE A 32 5.88 -9.03 -2.39
CA ILE A 32 6.63 -9.69 -1.33
C ILE A 32 8.09 -9.89 -1.72
N GLY A 33 8.91 -10.27 -0.74
CA GLY A 33 10.33 -10.53 -0.92
C GLY A 33 11.11 -10.25 0.37
N PRO A 34 12.34 -10.73 0.50
CA PRO A 34 13.17 -10.50 1.67
C PRO A 34 13.48 -9.01 1.89
N ASN A 35 14.08 -8.69 3.04
CA ASN A 35 14.53 -7.33 3.31
C ASN A 35 15.60 -6.93 2.28
N GLY A 36 15.50 -5.71 1.76
CA GLY A 36 16.40 -5.26 0.69
C GLY A 36 16.03 -5.73 -0.72
N ALA A 37 14.96 -6.52 -0.92
CA ALA A 37 14.54 -7.00 -2.24
C ALA A 37 14.06 -5.91 -3.23
N GLY A 38 13.81 -4.67 -2.75
CA GLY A 38 13.37 -3.56 -3.60
C GLY A 38 11.89 -3.20 -3.46
N LYS A 39 11.16 -3.80 -2.52
CA LYS A 39 9.72 -3.53 -2.28
C LYS A 39 9.42 -2.05 -2.03
N THR A 40 10.05 -1.47 -1.01
CA THR A 40 9.90 -0.05 -0.66
C THR A 40 10.42 0.87 -1.78
N THR A 41 11.47 0.46 -2.50
CA THR A 41 11.97 1.19 -3.68
C THR A 41 10.91 1.25 -4.78
N THR A 42 10.20 0.13 -5.04
CA THR A 42 9.08 0.07 -5.98
C THR A 42 7.96 1.02 -5.56
N MET A 43 7.55 1.01 -4.29
CA MET A 43 6.56 1.94 -3.75
C MET A 43 7.00 3.41 -3.90
N ASN A 44 8.29 3.70 -3.65
CA ASN A 44 8.85 5.05 -3.77
C ASN A 44 8.83 5.54 -5.23
N VAL A 45 9.04 4.66 -6.21
CA VAL A 45 8.89 5.00 -7.63
C VAL A 45 7.43 5.32 -7.96
N ILE A 46 6.49 4.46 -7.56
CA ILE A 46 5.06 4.66 -7.84
C ILE A 46 4.57 5.97 -7.19
N SER A 47 4.96 6.24 -5.94
CA SER A 47 4.54 7.45 -5.21
C SER A 47 5.29 8.72 -5.59
N GLY A 48 6.41 8.61 -6.34
CA GLY A 48 7.19 9.75 -6.80
C GLY A 48 8.24 10.26 -5.83
N PHE A 49 8.46 9.56 -4.72
CA PHE A 49 9.61 9.85 -3.85
C PHE A 49 10.94 9.53 -4.52
N LEU A 50 10.89 8.72 -5.60
CA LEU A 50 12.04 8.28 -6.35
C LEU A 50 11.75 8.30 -7.84
N THR A 51 12.65 8.93 -8.64
CA THR A 51 12.56 8.88 -10.09
C THR A 51 13.37 7.68 -10.58
N PRO A 52 12.79 6.76 -11.35
CA PRO A 52 13.53 5.64 -11.92
C PRO A 52 14.53 6.14 -12.98
N LYS A 53 15.62 5.39 -13.19
CA LYS A 53 16.57 5.67 -14.29
C LYS A 53 15.95 5.38 -15.66
N SER A 54 15.09 4.37 -15.73
CA SER A 54 14.33 3.98 -16.93
C SER A 54 13.05 3.24 -16.53
N GLY A 55 12.13 3.15 -17.49
CA GLY A 55 10.84 2.49 -17.32
C GLY A 55 9.71 3.46 -17.04
N SER A 56 8.49 2.94 -17.01
CA SER A 56 7.25 3.71 -16.77
C SER A 56 6.36 3.00 -15.76
N VAL A 57 5.48 3.77 -15.11
CA VAL A 57 4.42 3.29 -14.23
C VAL A 57 3.09 3.80 -14.78
N VAL A 58 2.33 2.93 -15.41
CA VAL A 58 1.04 3.30 -16.00
C VAL A 58 -0.08 2.80 -15.10
N ALA A 59 -0.93 3.71 -14.60
CA ALA A 59 -2.12 3.38 -13.83
C ALA A 59 -3.35 4.06 -14.46
N ASP A 60 -4.37 3.27 -14.79
CA ASP A 60 -5.58 3.72 -15.48
C ASP A 60 -5.31 4.64 -16.69
N GLY A 61 -4.33 4.23 -17.52
CA GLY A 61 -3.92 4.96 -18.71
C GLY A 61 -3.07 6.21 -18.46
N THR A 62 -2.72 6.52 -17.21
CA THR A 62 -1.88 7.66 -16.84
C THR A 62 -0.47 7.18 -16.47
N ASP A 63 0.55 7.74 -17.09
CA ASP A 63 1.94 7.53 -16.66
C ASP A 63 2.23 8.33 -15.39
N LEU A 64 2.32 7.64 -14.25
CA LEU A 64 2.57 8.26 -12.96
C LEU A 64 4.01 8.81 -12.86
N VAL A 65 4.98 8.27 -13.61
CA VAL A 65 6.36 8.78 -13.58
C VAL A 65 6.42 10.19 -14.20
N ALA A 66 5.59 10.45 -15.21
CA ALA A 66 5.47 11.77 -15.83
C ALA A 66 4.76 12.79 -14.93
N LEU A 67 3.99 12.35 -13.91
CA LEU A 67 3.32 13.27 -12.99
C LEU A 67 4.26 13.72 -11.87
N PRO A 68 4.34 15.04 -11.57
CA PRO A 68 5.01 15.54 -10.39
C PRO A 68 4.48 14.87 -9.11
N PRO A 69 5.34 14.60 -8.09
CA PRO A 69 4.93 13.89 -6.88
C PRO A 69 3.71 14.48 -6.17
N HIS A 70 3.63 15.82 -6.07
CA HIS A 70 2.53 16.53 -5.43
C HIS A 70 1.20 16.48 -6.21
N ILE A 71 1.22 16.07 -7.47
CA ILE A 71 0.02 15.90 -8.30
C ILE A 71 -0.55 14.48 -8.15
N ARG A 72 0.29 13.48 -7.85
CA ARG A 72 -0.16 12.08 -7.71
C ARG A 72 -1.27 11.88 -6.66
N PRO A 73 -1.25 12.54 -5.47
CA PRO A 73 -2.38 12.49 -4.55
C PRO A 73 -3.68 13.08 -5.13
N ARG A 74 -3.61 14.14 -5.94
CA ARG A 74 -4.77 14.72 -6.61
C ARG A 74 -5.30 13.85 -7.75
N TRP A 75 -4.44 13.08 -8.40
CA TRP A 75 -4.84 12.05 -9.36
C TRP A 75 -5.59 10.89 -8.69
N GLY A 76 -5.38 10.66 -7.41
CA GLY A 76 -6.03 9.61 -6.64
C GLY A 76 -5.10 8.55 -6.07
N LEU A 77 -3.77 8.79 -6.05
CA LEU A 77 -2.84 7.89 -5.37
C LEU A 77 -2.84 8.19 -3.87
N ARG A 78 -2.94 7.13 -3.06
CA ARG A 78 -2.78 7.17 -1.60
C ARG A 78 -1.72 6.17 -1.18
N ARG A 79 -1.04 6.48 -0.08
CA ARG A 79 -0.03 5.59 0.47
C ARG A 79 -0.03 5.64 1.99
N SER A 80 -0.07 4.48 2.64
CA SER A 80 0.37 4.33 4.02
C SER A 80 1.89 4.15 4.08
N PHE A 81 2.46 4.28 5.25
CA PHE A 81 3.89 4.08 5.48
C PHE A 81 4.07 3.04 6.59
N GLN A 82 5.20 2.36 6.60
CA GLN A 82 5.56 1.37 7.63
C GLN A 82 5.37 1.93 9.05
N ARG A 83 5.75 3.19 9.26
CA ARG A 83 5.38 3.96 10.46
C ARG A 83 4.23 4.90 10.13
N GLU A 84 3.12 4.76 10.83
CA GLU A 84 1.92 5.56 10.61
C GLU A 84 2.20 7.07 10.76
N GLN A 85 1.73 7.85 9.81
CA GLN A 85 1.88 9.30 9.81
C GLN A 85 0.68 9.96 10.49
N ILE A 86 0.43 9.62 11.76
CA ILE A 86 -0.66 10.16 12.56
C ILE A 86 -0.11 11.34 13.40
N ALA A 87 -0.70 12.51 13.24
CA ALA A 87 -0.43 13.66 14.07
C ALA A 87 -1.04 13.42 15.46
N GLU A 88 -0.19 13.40 16.49
CA GLU A 88 -0.58 13.02 17.85
C GLU A 88 -1.41 14.09 18.55
N ASP A 89 -1.22 15.34 18.16
CA ASP A 89 -1.90 16.55 18.65
C ASP A 89 -3.20 16.88 17.91
N LEU A 90 -3.59 16.05 16.93
CA LEU A 90 -4.86 16.16 16.21
C LEU A 90 -5.81 15.02 16.59
N SER A 91 -7.11 15.29 16.49
CA SER A 91 -8.11 14.22 16.57
C SER A 91 -8.01 13.26 15.38
N VAL A 92 -8.60 12.06 15.48
CA VAL A 92 -8.73 11.12 14.35
C VAL A 92 -9.38 11.82 13.17
N ARG A 93 -10.48 12.52 13.38
CA ARG A 93 -11.19 13.32 12.36
C ARG A 93 -10.28 14.36 11.71
N ASP A 94 -9.50 15.11 12.48
CA ASP A 94 -8.64 16.17 11.96
C ASP A 94 -7.44 15.59 11.21
N ASN A 95 -6.94 14.42 11.59
CA ASN A 95 -5.94 13.69 10.84
C ASN A 95 -6.42 13.33 9.42
N LEU A 96 -7.70 12.97 9.25
CA LEU A 96 -8.28 12.72 7.93
C LEU A 96 -8.58 14.03 7.19
N LEU A 97 -9.11 15.04 7.88
CA LEU A 97 -9.41 16.36 7.29
C LEU A 97 -8.15 17.05 6.74
N SER A 98 -7.00 16.93 7.41
CA SER A 98 -5.73 17.52 6.97
C SER A 98 -5.32 17.02 5.56
N LEU A 99 -5.65 15.78 5.23
CA LEU A 99 -5.47 15.23 3.88
C LEU A 99 -6.56 15.74 2.94
N ALA A 100 -7.83 15.72 3.39
CA ALA A 100 -8.98 16.13 2.60
C ALA A 100 -8.87 17.59 2.13
N ASP A 101 -8.27 18.48 2.93
CA ASP A 101 -8.11 19.91 2.62
C ASP A 101 -7.22 20.17 1.39
N ASN A 102 -6.35 19.23 1.03
CA ASN A 102 -5.53 19.27 -0.18
C ASN A 102 -6.22 18.69 -1.42
N LEU A 103 -7.45 18.17 -1.27
CA LEU A 103 -8.22 17.56 -2.35
C LEU A 103 -9.30 18.50 -2.86
N PRO A 104 -9.73 18.35 -4.14
CA PRO A 104 -10.84 19.11 -4.66
C PRO A 104 -12.16 18.79 -3.94
N GLY A 105 -13.08 19.74 -3.91
CA GLY A 105 -14.41 19.58 -3.31
C GLY A 105 -14.77 20.66 -2.31
N SER A 106 -16.04 20.73 -1.94
CA SER A 106 -16.53 21.65 -0.90
C SER A 106 -16.16 21.12 0.49
N ARG A 107 -16.16 22.03 1.48
CA ARG A 107 -15.95 21.66 2.89
C ARG A 107 -16.97 20.61 3.39
N ALA A 108 -18.20 20.70 2.93
CA ALA A 108 -19.25 19.73 3.29
C ALA A 108 -18.97 18.35 2.68
N ALA A 109 -18.59 18.29 1.40
CA ALA A 109 -18.20 17.03 0.74
C ALA A 109 -17.02 16.36 1.45
N ARG A 110 -15.96 17.11 1.78
CA ARG A 110 -14.79 16.57 2.48
C ARG A 110 -15.14 16.00 3.86
N ARG A 111 -16.04 16.66 4.61
CA ARG A 111 -16.52 16.15 5.89
C ARG A 111 -17.34 14.86 5.74
N ALA A 112 -18.16 14.78 4.69
CA ALA A 112 -18.92 13.56 4.37
C ALA A 112 -17.96 12.41 4.01
N ASP A 113 -16.95 12.66 3.17
CA ASP A 113 -15.94 11.68 2.81
C ASP A 113 -15.18 11.15 4.04
N VAL A 114 -14.79 12.05 4.95
CA VAL A 114 -14.13 11.68 6.21
C VAL A 114 -15.05 10.84 7.09
N GLY A 115 -16.33 11.21 7.23
CA GLY A 115 -17.32 10.43 7.98
C GLY A 115 -17.48 9.03 7.40
N GLY A 116 -17.68 8.92 6.09
CA GLY A 116 -17.81 7.66 5.39
C GLY A 116 -16.57 6.75 5.52
N ALA A 117 -15.35 7.33 5.46
CA ALA A 117 -14.12 6.57 5.65
C ALA A 117 -14.01 6.01 7.09
N LEU A 118 -14.35 6.82 8.11
CA LEU A 118 -14.34 6.38 9.52
C LEU A 118 -15.38 5.28 9.79
N GLU A 119 -16.56 5.40 9.21
CA GLU A 119 -17.62 4.37 9.31
C GLU A 119 -17.19 3.09 8.62
N PHE A 120 -16.62 3.19 7.41
CA PHE A 120 -16.19 2.04 6.62
C PHE A 120 -15.13 1.20 7.35
N VAL A 121 -14.13 1.82 7.98
CA VAL A 121 -13.10 1.11 8.75
C VAL A 121 -13.53 0.77 10.17
N GLY A 122 -14.74 1.18 10.60
CA GLY A 122 -15.31 0.84 11.90
C GLY A 122 -14.80 1.65 13.11
N ILE A 123 -14.22 2.84 12.86
CA ILE A 123 -13.67 3.69 13.94
C ILE A 123 -14.40 5.03 14.10
N ALA A 124 -15.64 5.15 13.62
CA ALA A 124 -16.42 6.39 13.75
C ALA A 124 -16.55 6.90 15.20
N ALA A 125 -16.65 5.97 16.16
CA ALA A 125 -16.68 6.31 17.58
C ALA A 125 -15.39 6.92 18.13
N LEU A 126 -14.26 6.78 17.40
CA LEU A 126 -12.96 7.32 17.77
C LEU A 126 -12.71 8.70 17.13
N ALA A 127 -13.65 9.24 16.37
CA ALA A 127 -13.46 10.42 15.54
C ALA A 127 -12.86 11.64 16.29
N ASP A 128 -13.27 11.86 17.52
CA ASP A 128 -12.84 13.00 18.34
C ASP A 128 -11.72 12.62 19.34
N ARG A 129 -11.22 11.37 19.31
CA ARG A 129 -10.05 10.98 20.12
C ARG A 129 -8.77 11.53 19.52
N MET A 130 -7.85 11.94 20.40
CA MET A 130 -6.53 12.45 20.01
C MET A 130 -5.62 11.33 19.52
N GLY A 131 -4.83 11.60 18.48
CA GLY A 131 -3.88 10.65 17.91
C GLY A 131 -2.92 10.03 18.93
N ALA A 132 -2.46 10.83 19.91
CA ALA A 132 -1.58 10.35 20.99
C ALA A 132 -2.20 9.25 21.87
N THR A 133 -3.54 9.15 21.93
CA THR A 133 -4.25 8.19 22.79
C THR A 133 -4.63 6.88 22.08
N LEU A 134 -4.32 6.75 20.80
CA LEU A 134 -4.65 5.57 20.00
C LEU A 134 -3.64 4.45 20.27
N ASN A 135 -4.15 3.22 20.41
CA ASN A 135 -3.30 2.03 20.39
C ASN A 135 -2.84 1.70 18.95
N THR A 136 -1.95 0.73 18.78
CA THR A 136 -1.37 0.36 17.47
C THR A 136 -2.45 0.02 16.45
N TYR A 137 -3.43 -0.77 16.81
CA TYR A 137 -4.51 -1.19 15.91
C TYR A 137 -5.40 0.00 15.47
N GLU A 138 -5.79 0.85 16.42
CA GLU A 138 -6.57 2.08 16.14
C GLU A 138 -5.79 3.04 15.23
N ARG A 139 -4.46 3.13 15.40
CA ARG A 139 -3.57 3.91 14.51
C ARG A 139 -3.55 3.32 13.09
N ARG A 140 -3.44 2.00 12.94
CA ARG A 140 -3.49 1.31 11.63
C ARG A 140 -4.81 1.57 10.90
N LEU A 141 -5.94 1.43 11.61
CA LEU A 141 -7.26 1.74 11.04
C LEU A 141 -7.41 3.23 10.69
N THR A 142 -6.86 4.13 11.49
CA THR A 142 -6.86 5.58 11.20
C THR A 142 -6.04 5.88 9.94
N ASP A 143 -4.85 5.27 9.79
CA ASP A 143 -4.02 5.46 8.60
C ASP A 143 -4.66 4.86 7.34
N LEU A 144 -5.33 3.70 7.47
CA LEU A 144 -6.15 3.14 6.39
C LEU A 144 -7.31 4.07 6.01
N ALA A 145 -8.05 4.61 7.00
CA ALA A 145 -9.12 5.57 6.77
C ALA A 145 -8.64 6.82 6.01
N ARG A 146 -7.45 7.34 6.34
CA ARG A 146 -6.81 8.45 5.61
C ARG A 146 -6.59 8.10 4.14
N CYS A 147 -6.22 6.86 3.83
CA CYS A 147 -6.04 6.41 2.46
C CYS A 147 -7.35 6.31 1.67
N LEU A 148 -8.51 6.29 2.33
CA LEU A 148 -9.82 6.19 1.69
C LEU A 148 -10.44 7.54 1.35
N VAL A 149 -9.96 8.64 1.91
CA VAL A 149 -10.53 9.98 1.72
C VAL A 149 -10.32 10.48 0.28
N GLY A 150 -11.37 11.06 -0.33
CA GLY A 150 -11.31 11.79 -1.60
C GLY A 150 -11.24 10.91 -2.83
N GLN A 151 -11.92 9.78 -2.83
CA GLN A 151 -12.09 8.87 -3.97
C GLN A 151 -10.74 8.44 -4.59
N PRO A 152 -9.92 7.68 -3.86
CA PRO A 152 -8.66 7.16 -4.37
C PRO A 152 -8.90 6.21 -5.57
N ARG A 153 -7.90 6.14 -6.47
CA ARG A 153 -7.84 5.18 -7.59
C ARG A 153 -6.85 4.06 -7.30
N LEU A 154 -5.76 4.41 -6.61
CA LEU A 154 -4.70 3.48 -6.22
C LEU A 154 -4.32 3.73 -4.77
N ILE A 155 -4.44 2.70 -3.95
CA ILE A 155 -4.01 2.71 -2.55
C ILE A 155 -2.82 1.77 -2.41
N MET A 156 -1.74 2.26 -1.80
CA MET A 156 -0.55 1.48 -1.50
C MET A 156 -0.39 1.36 0.01
N LEU A 157 -0.37 0.13 0.51
CA LEU A 157 -0.23 -0.19 1.92
C LEU A 157 1.14 -0.82 2.18
N ASP A 158 1.92 -0.20 3.04
CA ASP A 158 3.30 -0.60 3.37
C ASP A 158 3.32 -1.21 4.77
N GLU A 159 3.40 -2.55 4.85
CA GLU A 159 3.35 -3.37 6.08
C GLU A 159 2.16 -3.02 7.00
N PRO A 160 0.91 -3.06 6.47
CA PRO A 160 -0.25 -2.61 7.23
C PRO A 160 -0.56 -3.46 8.47
N ALA A 161 -0.12 -4.72 8.50
CA ALA A 161 -0.35 -5.63 9.63
C ALA A 161 0.78 -5.60 10.68
N GLY A 162 1.85 -4.83 10.45
CA GLY A 162 2.98 -4.79 11.36
C GLY A 162 2.60 -4.41 12.79
N GLY A 163 2.93 -5.27 13.76
CA GLY A 163 2.66 -5.08 15.18
C GLY A 163 1.22 -5.41 15.62
N LEU A 164 0.39 -5.98 14.74
CA LEU A 164 -0.97 -6.43 15.06
C LEU A 164 -0.99 -7.88 15.55
N THR A 165 -1.98 -8.21 16.37
CA THR A 165 -2.33 -9.60 16.70
C THR A 165 -2.95 -10.29 15.48
N VAL A 166 -2.98 -11.63 15.48
CA VAL A 166 -3.60 -12.43 14.41
C VAL A 166 -5.06 -12.02 14.15
N GLY A 167 -5.84 -11.76 15.21
CA GLY A 167 -7.23 -11.33 15.07
C GLY A 167 -7.38 -9.94 14.46
N GLU A 168 -6.51 -9.00 14.86
CA GLU A 168 -6.49 -7.63 14.31
C GLU A 168 -6.04 -7.62 12.85
N SER A 169 -5.00 -8.40 12.49
CA SER A 169 -4.55 -8.58 11.11
C SER A 169 -5.66 -9.18 10.25
N ALA A 170 -6.36 -10.19 10.77
CA ALA A 170 -7.50 -10.79 10.08
C ALA A 170 -8.62 -9.77 9.81
N HIS A 171 -9.00 -8.96 10.81
CA HIS A 171 -10.03 -7.93 10.64
C HIS A 171 -9.56 -6.83 9.68
N LEU A 172 -8.31 -6.38 9.77
CA LEU A 172 -7.74 -5.42 8.82
C LEU A 172 -7.80 -5.96 7.38
N GLY A 173 -7.48 -7.25 7.19
CA GLY A 173 -7.60 -7.93 5.90
C GLY A 173 -9.03 -7.90 5.35
N ASP A 174 -10.05 -8.14 6.19
CA ASP A 174 -11.46 -8.04 5.79
C ASP A 174 -11.85 -6.63 5.36
N VAL A 175 -11.34 -5.60 6.04
CA VAL A 175 -11.56 -4.21 5.64
C VAL A 175 -10.90 -3.93 4.28
N ILE A 176 -9.64 -4.37 4.07
CA ILE A 176 -8.91 -4.19 2.81
C ILE A 176 -9.66 -4.83 1.63
N LEU A 177 -10.17 -6.05 1.80
CA LEU A 177 -10.94 -6.75 0.76
C LEU A 177 -12.18 -5.98 0.30
N ARG A 178 -12.81 -5.22 1.18
CA ARG A 178 -14.01 -4.43 0.92
C ARG A 178 -13.74 -3.05 0.32
N ILE A 179 -12.48 -2.60 0.22
CA ILE A 179 -12.14 -1.25 -0.27
C ILE A 179 -12.71 -1.00 -1.65
N ARG A 180 -12.68 -2.02 -2.53
CA ARG A 180 -13.22 -1.87 -3.88
C ARG A 180 -14.72 -1.57 -3.91
N ASP A 181 -15.47 -2.12 -2.97
CA ASP A 181 -16.92 -1.86 -2.88
C ASP A 181 -17.19 -0.44 -2.38
N PHE A 182 -16.28 0.11 -1.57
CA PHE A 182 -16.39 1.45 -1.02
C PHE A 182 -15.99 2.56 -2.02
N CYS A 183 -14.83 2.43 -2.69
CA CYS A 183 -14.28 3.52 -3.51
C CYS A 183 -13.72 3.09 -4.87
N GLN A 184 -13.91 1.84 -5.31
CA GLN A 184 -13.42 1.27 -6.58
C GLN A 184 -11.89 1.34 -6.77
N ALA A 185 -11.12 1.65 -5.72
CA ALA A 185 -9.68 1.72 -5.78
C ALA A 185 -9.06 0.34 -5.97
N GLN A 186 -7.93 0.30 -6.69
CA GLN A 186 -7.02 -0.84 -6.67
C GLN A 186 -6.09 -0.72 -5.47
N VAL A 187 -5.82 -1.83 -4.79
CA VAL A 187 -4.93 -1.86 -3.61
C VAL A 187 -3.67 -2.64 -3.93
N LEU A 188 -2.53 -2.06 -3.61
CA LEU A 188 -1.22 -2.70 -3.69
C LEU A 188 -0.65 -2.81 -2.27
N VAL A 189 -0.42 -4.02 -1.80
CA VAL A 189 0.03 -4.30 -0.43
C VAL A 189 1.47 -4.81 -0.46
N ILE A 190 2.32 -4.23 0.37
CA ILE A 190 3.59 -4.85 0.76
C ILE A 190 3.41 -5.35 2.18
N ASP A 191 3.64 -6.63 2.41
CA ASP A 191 3.74 -7.18 3.76
C ASP A 191 4.70 -8.39 3.76
N HIS A 192 5.24 -8.71 4.91
CA HIS A 192 6.03 -9.91 5.15
C HIS A 192 5.18 -11.04 5.75
N ASP A 193 3.94 -10.73 6.20
CA ASP A 193 2.95 -11.70 6.64
C ASP A 193 2.36 -12.44 5.42
N VAL A 194 2.88 -13.66 5.17
CA VAL A 194 2.44 -14.51 4.06
C VAL A 194 0.99 -14.94 4.19
N ASP A 195 0.49 -15.11 5.42
CA ASP A 195 -0.90 -15.51 5.69
C ASP A 195 -1.85 -14.38 5.29
N LEU A 196 -1.53 -13.13 5.65
CA LEU A 196 -2.28 -11.97 5.20
C LEU A 196 -2.27 -11.86 3.68
N ILE A 197 -1.08 -11.93 3.04
CA ILE A 197 -0.95 -11.83 1.57
C ILE A 197 -1.76 -12.93 0.88
N THR A 198 -1.68 -14.17 1.37
CA THR A 198 -2.45 -15.30 0.83
C THR A 198 -3.95 -15.07 0.93
N ARG A 199 -4.39 -14.47 2.03
CA ARG A 199 -5.81 -14.21 2.30
C ARG A 199 -6.39 -13.11 1.43
N ILE A 200 -5.65 -12.00 1.22
CA ILE A 200 -6.22 -10.80 0.59
C ILE A 200 -5.76 -10.54 -0.84
N CYS A 201 -4.61 -11.05 -1.26
CA CYS A 201 -4.06 -10.76 -2.58
C CYS A 201 -4.41 -11.86 -3.58
N ALA A 202 -5.08 -11.48 -4.68
CA ALA A 202 -5.38 -12.43 -5.77
C ALA A 202 -4.15 -12.71 -6.64
N GLU A 203 -3.24 -11.74 -6.76
CA GLU A 203 -1.98 -11.86 -7.51
C GLU A 203 -0.84 -11.24 -6.72
N THR A 204 0.37 -11.74 -6.91
CA THR A 204 1.54 -11.33 -6.14
C THR A 204 2.78 -11.24 -7.01
N LEU A 205 3.55 -10.14 -6.84
CA LEU A 205 4.90 -9.96 -7.36
C LEU A 205 5.91 -10.35 -6.28
N VAL A 206 6.85 -11.22 -6.62
CA VAL A 206 7.98 -11.57 -5.75
C VAL A 206 9.24 -10.91 -6.26
N LEU A 207 9.88 -10.16 -5.38
CA LEU A 207 11.16 -9.50 -5.64
C LEU A 207 12.27 -10.15 -4.80
N ASP A 208 13.46 -10.25 -5.38
CA ASP A 208 14.69 -10.59 -4.67
C ASP A 208 15.87 -9.85 -5.30
N PHE A 209 16.70 -9.21 -4.49
CA PHE A 209 17.83 -8.37 -4.91
C PHE A 209 17.51 -7.45 -6.10
N GLY A 210 16.35 -6.79 -6.06
CA GLY A 210 15.92 -5.86 -7.12
C GLY A 210 15.47 -6.53 -8.41
N ARG A 211 15.25 -7.85 -8.44
CA ARG A 211 14.78 -8.61 -9.59
C ARG A 211 13.44 -9.25 -9.33
N ARG A 212 12.64 -9.40 -10.36
CA ARG A 212 11.40 -10.17 -10.31
C ARG A 212 11.73 -11.67 -10.35
N ILE A 213 11.37 -12.40 -9.30
CA ILE A 213 11.46 -13.87 -9.25
C ILE A 213 10.22 -14.50 -9.86
N ALA A 214 9.03 -14.04 -9.42
CA ALA A 214 7.76 -14.54 -9.92
C ALA A 214 6.70 -13.43 -9.95
N PHE A 215 5.66 -13.61 -10.75
CA PHE A 215 4.46 -12.79 -10.75
C PHE A 215 3.29 -13.60 -11.32
N GLY A 216 2.16 -13.57 -10.63
CA GLY A 216 0.93 -14.27 -11.05
C GLY A 216 -0.03 -14.48 -9.89
N PRO A 217 -1.00 -15.41 -10.04
CA PRO A 217 -1.94 -15.77 -8.98
C PRO A 217 -1.20 -16.15 -7.71
N THR A 218 -1.57 -15.55 -6.57
CA THR A 218 -0.84 -15.66 -5.30
C THR A 218 -0.57 -17.12 -4.91
N ALA A 219 -1.57 -17.98 -4.99
CA ALA A 219 -1.42 -19.40 -4.64
C ALA A 219 -0.37 -20.12 -5.50
N GLN A 220 -0.28 -19.80 -6.80
CA GLN A 220 0.71 -20.39 -7.70
C GLN A 220 2.12 -19.86 -7.42
N VAL A 221 2.23 -18.55 -7.20
CA VAL A 221 3.50 -17.87 -6.89
C VAL A 221 4.09 -18.41 -5.60
N LEU A 222 3.30 -18.55 -4.53
CA LEU A 222 3.75 -19.09 -3.24
C LEU A 222 4.09 -20.59 -3.29
N ALA A 223 3.55 -21.32 -4.25
CA ALA A 223 3.89 -22.74 -4.47
C ALA A 223 5.19 -22.93 -5.26
N ASP A 224 5.68 -21.89 -5.96
CA ASP A 224 6.87 -21.95 -6.82
C ASP A 224 8.13 -22.30 -5.99
N PRO A 225 8.90 -23.34 -6.39
CA PRO A 225 10.13 -23.72 -5.69
C PRO A 225 11.18 -22.60 -5.62
N ALA A 226 11.28 -21.74 -6.65
CA ALA A 226 12.21 -20.63 -6.66
C ALA A 226 11.81 -19.56 -5.62
N VAL A 227 10.51 -19.32 -5.45
CA VAL A 227 9.98 -18.41 -4.42
C VAL A 227 10.21 -19.00 -3.02
N LYS A 228 9.95 -20.29 -2.83
CA LYS A 228 10.22 -20.99 -1.56
C LYS A 228 11.70 -20.92 -1.19
N ALA A 229 12.59 -21.12 -2.13
CA ALA A 229 14.04 -21.05 -1.88
C ALA A 229 14.52 -19.64 -1.54
N ALA A 230 13.99 -18.62 -2.25
CA ALA A 230 14.42 -17.24 -2.08
C ALA A 230 13.79 -16.56 -0.85
N TYR A 231 12.56 -16.92 -0.49
CA TYR A 231 11.79 -16.23 0.55
C TYR A 231 11.56 -17.06 1.81
N LEU A 232 11.21 -18.34 1.68
CA LEU A 232 10.90 -19.21 2.83
C LEU A 232 12.14 -19.97 3.35
N GLY A 233 13.19 -20.12 2.54
CA GLY A 233 14.45 -20.74 2.97
C GLY A 233 15.24 -19.87 3.95
N VAL A 234 14.99 -18.57 4.03
CA VAL A 234 15.64 -17.65 4.98
C VAL A 234 14.97 -17.67 6.36
N GLU A 235 13.69 -18.03 6.45
CA GLU A 235 12.97 -18.13 7.75
C GLU A 235 13.25 -19.42 8.51
N MET A 236 13.73 -20.48 7.84
CA MET A 236 14.03 -21.77 8.49
C MET A 236 15.36 -21.82 9.24
N ASP A 237 16.27 -20.84 9.03
CA ASP A 237 17.57 -20.78 9.70
C ASP A 237 17.59 -19.95 11.01
N HIS A 238 16.43 -19.46 11.46
CA HIS A 238 16.30 -18.65 12.69
C HIS A 238 15.31 -19.25 13.72
N ALA A 239 15.02 -20.55 13.64
CA ALA A 239 14.25 -21.29 14.65
C ALA A 239 15.15 -22.09 15.59
#